data_caeb6af954dfa1b6406b2f43dc306154
#
_entry.id   caeb6af954dfa1b6406b2f43dc306154
#
_cell.length_a   1.000
_cell.length_b   1.000
_cell.length_c   1.000
_cell.angle_alpha   90.00
_cell.angle_beta   90.00
_cell.angle_gamma   90.00
#
_symmetry.space_group_name_H-M   'P 1'
#
loop_
_entity.id
_entity.type
_entity.pdbx_description
1 polymer ?
#
loop_
_entity_poly.entity_id
_entity_poly.type
_entity_poly.pdbx_seq_one_letter_code
_entity_poly.pdbx_strand_id
1 'polypeptide(L)'
;MDVERACLTRRDALLAGARLVVLAPLAGLPMPLRAARAAHAPRSVARLGALRVGEPVWFDYPRPGLPAMLVRLGVTAGGGVGPQRDIVAFSARCTHLGGPLEGAFDAANQLLGPCPRHLTRFDLTRHGVVLSGHATQALPQIVLELDGDAILAVGVQGLVFGDGAAHG
;
A
#
# COMPACT_ATOMS: atom_id res chain seq x y z
N MET A 1 -46.17 -9.92 51.60
CA MET A 1 -45.65 -9.22 50.43
C MET A 1 -44.46 -10.06 49.91
N ASP A 2 -44.76 -11.04 49.06
CA ASP A 2 -43.75 -11.95 48.50
C ASP A 2 -43.08 -11.28 47.29
N VAL A 3 -41.80 -11.00 47.47
CA VAL A 3 -40.97 -10.52 46.35
C VAL A 3 -40.46 -11.77 45.62
N GLU A 4 -41.21 -12.15 44.60
CA GLU A 4 -40.82 -13.20 43.67
C GLU A 4 -39.54 -12.78 42.93
N ARG A 5 -38.41 -13.36 43.33
CA ARG A 5 -37.14 -13.21 42.64
C ARG A 5 -37.20 -13.96 41.32
N ALA A 6 -37.53 -13.24 40.25
CA ALA A 6 -37.42 -13.78 38.89
C ALA A 6 -35.94 -14.15 38.62
N CYS A 7 -35.61 -15.43 38.65
CA CYS A 7 -34.33 -15.95 38.22
C CYS A 7 -34.22 -15.79 36.69
N LEU A 8 -33.49 -14.81 36.24
CA LEU A 8 -33.12 -14.65 34.80
C LEU A 8 -32.26 -15.85 34.38
N THR A 9 -32.73 -16.59 33.41
CA THR A 9 -31.97 -17.66 32.83
C THR A 9 -30.80 -17.10 31.97
N ARG A 10 -29.74 -17.91 31.76
CA ARG A 10 -28.64 -17.52 30.89
C ARG A 10 -29.13 -17.16 29.47
N ARG A 11 -30.19 -17.78 29.02
CA ARG A 11 -30.82 -17.52 27.73
C ARG A 11 -31.51 -16.15 27.69
N ASP A 12 -32.15 -15.73 28.77
CA ASP A 12 -32.81 -14.43 28.88
C ASP A 12 -31.79 -13.28 28.90
N ALA A 13 -30.63 -13.49 29.54
CA ALA A 13 -29.54 -12.56 29.59
C ALA A 13 -28.90 -12.37 28.17
N LEU A 14 -28.76 -13.48 27.41
CA LEU A 14 -28.22 -13.40 26.03
C LEU A 14 -29.21 -12.73 25.07
N LEU A 15 -30.49 -12.98 25.21
CA LEU A 15 -31.52 -12.34 24.38
C LEU A 15 -31.69 -10.86 24.71
N ALA A 16 -31.55 -10.45 25.98
CA ALA A 16 -31.55 -9.06 26.39
C ALA A 16 -30.32 -8.31 25.85
N GLY A 17 -29.13 -8.95 25.90
CA GLY A 17 -27.90 -8.41 25.32
C GLY A 17 -27.99 -8.23 23.80
N ALA A 18 -28.55 -9.20 23.08
CA ALA A 18 -28.74 -9.10 21.62
C ALA A 18 -29.71 -7.98 21.21
N ARG A 19 -30.75 -7.69 22.01
CA ARG A 19 -31.68 -6.58 21.74
C ARG A 19 -31.06 -5.21 21.98
N LEU A 20 -30.08 -5.08 22.86
CA LEU A 20 -29.37 -3.82 23.11
C LEU A 20 -28.39 -3.47 21.97
N VAL A 21 -27.83 -4.47 21.30
CA VAL A 21 -26.90 -4.27 20.16
C VAL A 21 -27.64 -3.82 18.89
N VAL A 22 -28.91 -4.19 18.72
CA VAL A 22 -29.71 -3.85 17.52
C VAL A 22 -30.27 -2.42 17.56
N LEU A 23 -30.29 -1.77 18.71
CA LEU A 23 -30.87 -0.42 18.89
C LEU A 23 -29.84 0.70 19.03
N ALA A 24 -28.53 0.43 18.85
CA ALA A 24 -27.57 1.50 18.64
C ALA A 24 -27.84 2.11 17.25
N PRO A 25 -28.30 3.37 17.14
CA PRO A 25 -28.53 3.95 15.83
C PRO A 25 -27.20 4.02 15.09
N LEU A 26 -27.12 3.36 13.94
CA LEU A 26 -26.06 3.54 12.93
C LEU A 26 -26.07 4.94 12.32
N ALA A 27 -26.85 5.88 12.90
CA ALA A 27 -26.96 7.26 12.52
C ALA A 27 -25.87 8.08 13.21
N GLY A 28 -24.63 8.02 12.70
CA GLY A 28 -23.58 8.86 13.25
C GLY A 28 -22.15 8.46 12.91
N LEU A 29 -21.94 7.61 11.94
CA LEU A 29 -20.60 7.41 11.38
C LEU A 29 -20.52 8.00 9.96
N PRO A 30 -20.42 9.33 9.79
CA PRO A 30 -19.91 9.90 8.57
C PRO A 30 -18.38 9.89 8.71
N MET A 31 -17.79 8.75 8.88
CA MET A 31 -16.37 8.59 8.58
C MET A 31 -16.27 7.56 7.48
N PRO A 32 -15.92 7.98 6.26
CA PRO A 32 -15.30 7.04 5.36
C PRO A 32 -14.11 6.50 6.16
N LEU A 33 -14.06 5.19 6.34
CA LEU A 33 -12.85 4.49 6.75
C LEU A 33 -11.86 4.63 5.59
N ARG A 34 -11.47 5.86 5.30
CA ARG A 34 -10.27 6.14 4.56
C ARG A 34 -9.18 5.65 5.50
N ALA A 35 -8.70 4.43 5.23
CA ALA A 35 -7.41 4.01 5.76
C ALA A 35 -6.53 5.27 5.71
N ALA A 36 -5.94 5.65 6.85
CA ALA A 36 -5.07 6.79 6.92
C ALA A 36 -3.88 6.51 5.99
N ARG A 37 -4.08 6.81 4.71
CA ARG A 37 -2.99 6.96 3.77
C ARG A 37 -2.22 8.13 4.32
N ALA A 38 -0.96 7.93 4.67
CA ALA A 38 -0.08 9.05 4.95
C ALA A 38 -0.17 9.95 3.71
N ALA A 39 -0.95 11.02 3.84
CA ALA A 39 -1.24 11.91 2.73
C ALA A 39 -0.01 12.80 2.57
N HIS A 40 0.89 12.38 1.69
CA HIS A 40 1.94 13.25 1.20
C HIS A 40 1.34 14.17 0.13
N ALA A 41 1.85 15.39 0.03
CA ALA A 41 1.42 16.31 -1.02
C ALA A 41 1.57 15.64 -2.39
N PRO A 42 0.53 15.71 -3.27
CA PRO A 42 0.60 15.14 -4.60
C PRO A 42 1.80 15.68 -5.37
N ARG A 43 2.57 14.78 -5.98
CA ARG A 43 3.75 15.14 -6.76
C ARG A 43 3.66 14.52 -8.15
N SER A 44 3.76 15.35 -9.19
CA SER A 44 3.87 14.84 -10.55
C SER A 44 5.23 14.15 -10.75
N VAL A 45 5.20 12.89 -11.19
CA VAL A 45 6.39 12.04 -11.32
C VAL A 45 6.69 11.65 -12.75
N ALA A 46 5.68 11.62 -13.64
CA ALA A 46 5.84 11.34 -15.05
C ALA A 46 4.63 11.80 -15.86
N ARG A 47 4.71 11.63 -17.18
CA ARG A 47 3.59 11.76 -18.12
C ARG A 47 3.25 10.39 -18.71
N LEU A 48 1.97 10.10 -18.87
CA LEU A 48 1.48 8.83 -19.39
C LEU A 48 2.04 8.53 -20.79
N GLY A 49 2.01 9.53 -21.67
CA GLY A 49 2.52 9.41 -23.03
C GLY A 49 4.04 9.27 -23.16
N ALA A 50 4.79 9.55 -22.09
CA ALA A 50 6.25 9.41 -22.08
C ALA A 50 6.73 8.04 -21.63
N LEU A 51 5.85 7.20 -21.02
CA LEU A 51 6.25 5.91 -20.48
C LEU A 51 6.34 4.84 -21.58
N ARG A 52 7.44 4.12 -21.58
CA ARG A 52 7.65 2.91 -22.37
C ARG A 52 7.55 1.66 -21.49
N VAL A 53 7.05 0.57 -22.07
CA VAL A 53 6.97 -0.71 -21.37
C VAL A 53 8.37 -1.21 -21.03
N GLY A 54 8.58 -1.59 -19.76
CA GLY A 54 9.86 -2.12 -19.31
C GLY A 54 10.95 -1.08 -19.02
N GLU A 55 10.69 0.23 -19.26
CA GLU A 55 11.66 1.29 -18.97
C GLU A 55 11.31 1.97 -17.62
N PRO A 56 12.15 1.87 -16.58
CA PRO A 56 11.88 2.46 -15.29
C PRO A 56 12.21 3.97 -15.27
N VAL A 57 11.39 4.74 -14.57
CA VAL A 57 11.63 6.14 -14.23
C VAL A 57 11.95 6.22 -12.74
N TRP A 58 13.12 6.76 -12.40
CA TRP A 58 13.57 6.90 -11.02
C TRP A 58 13.23 8.29 -10.50
N PHE A 59 12.77 8.36 -9.24
CA PHE A 59 12.41 9.61 -8.56
C PHE A 59 12.49 9.43 -7.05
N ASP A 60 12.49 10.53 -6.29
CA ASP A 60 12.43 10.45 -4.84
C ASP A 60 11.00 10.62 -4.34
N TYR A 61 10.55 9.73 -3.44
CA TYR A 61 9.25 9.82 -2.79
C TYR A 61 9.20 8.97 -1.51
N PRO A 62 8.55 9.43 -0.42
CA PRO A 62 7.75 10.65 -0.28
C PRO A 62 8.55 11.94 -0.10
N ARG A 63 9.85 11.86 0.13
CA ARG A 63 10.74 13.02 0.30
C ARG A 63 12.08 12.79 -0.38
N PRO A 64 12.90 13.85 -0.57
CA PRO A 64 14.26 13.71 -1.11
C PRO A 64 15.09 12.68 -0.35
N GLY A 65 15.89 11.88 -1.08
CA GLY A 65 16.74 10.83 -0.54
C GLY A 65 16.05 9.50 -0.30
N LEU A 66 14.76 9.38 -0.60
CA LEU A 66 14.03 8.10 -0.60
C LEU A 66 13.72 7.68 -2.04
N PRO A 67 14.62 6.92 -2.68
CA PRO A 67 14.45 6.56 -4.08
C PRO A 67 13.24 5.64 -4.28
N ALA A 68 12.54 5.91 -5.36
CA ALA A 68 11.40 5.15 -5.84
C ALA A 68 11.52 4.91 -7.34
N MET A 69 10.84 3.90 -7.82
CA MET A 69 10.79 3.52 -9.23
C MET A 69 9.34 3.52 -9.69
N LEU A 70 9.08 4.18 -10.82
CA LEU A 70 7.83 4.06 -11.57
C LEU A 70 8.13 3.29 -12.85
N VAL A 71 7.24 2.38 -13.22
CA VAL A 71 7.41 1.59 -14.43
C VAL A 71 6.06 1.21 -15.04
N ARG A 72 6.02 1.14 -16.36
CA ARG A 72 4.96 0.50 -17.12
C ARG A 72 5.35 -0.95 -17.40
N LEU A 73 4.61 -1.90 -16.80
CA LEU A 73 4.96 -3.32 -16.86
C LEU A 73 4.52 -4.00 -18.16
N GLY A 74 3.51 -3.46 -18.86
CA GLY A 74 2.89 -4.08 -20.03
C GLY A 74 1.92 -5.23 -19.69
N VAL A 75 1.75 -5.53 -18.41
CA VAL A 75 0.79 -6.49 -17.87
C VAL A 75 0.04 -5.87 -16.70
N THR A 76 -1.23 -6.24 -16.51
CA THR A 76 -2.05 -5.73 -15.40
C THR A 76 -1.40 -6.06 -14.05
N ALA A 77 -1.33 -5.07 -13.16
CA ALA A 77 -0.70 -5.20 -11.84
C ALA A 77 -1.60 -4.70 -10.72
N GLY A 78 -1.41 -5.26 -9.54
CA GLY A 78 -2.09 -4.84 -8.31
C GLY A 78 -1.75 -3.38 -7.96
N GLY A 79 -2.78 -2.54 -7.76
CA GLY A 79 -2.59 -1.11 -7.51
C GLY A 79 -2.13 -0.30 -8.72
N GLY A 80 -2.10 -0.92 -9.92
CA GLY A 80 -1.69 -0.25 -11.15
C GLY A 80 -2.73 0.76 -11.64
N VAL A 81 -2.23 1.84 -12.26
CA VAL A 81 -3.01 2.89 -12.91
C VAL A 81 -2.86 2.85 -14.43
N GLY A 82 -3.62 3.68 -15.12
CA GLY A 82 -3.64 3.73 -16.59
C GLY A 82 -4.68 2.79 -17.22
N PRO A 83 -4.86 2.88 -18.55
CA PRO A 83 -5.90 2.12 -19.26
C PRO A 83 -5.79 0.60 -19.09
N GLN A 84 -4.55 0.05 -19.04
CA GLN A 84 -4.28 -1.37 -18.84
C GLN A 84 -4.00 -1.71 -17.37
N ARG A 85 -4.02 -0.73 -16.45
CA ARG A 85 -3.64 -0.91 -15.05
C ARG A 85 -2.25 -1.54 -14.90
N ASP A 86 -1.33 -1.13 -15.74
CA ASP A 86 0.01 -1.68 -15.89
C ASP A 86 1.13 -0.73 -15.43
N ILE A 87 0.76 0.45 -14.91
CA ILE A 87 1.70 1.45 -14.41
C ILE A 87 1.70 1.40 -12.89
N VAL A 88 2.85 1.06 -12.31
CA VAL A 88 3.05 0.92 -10.86
C VAL A 88 4.29 1.68 -10.41
N ALA A 89 4.33 2.03 -9.12
CA ALA A 89 5.55 2.59 -8.53
C ALA A 89 5.80 1.98 -7.16
N PHE A 90 7.09 1.81 -6.83
CA PHE A 90 7.54 1.17 -5.60
C PHE A 90 8.76 1.89 -5.02
N SER A 91 8.95 1.77 -3.71
CA SER A 91 10.21 2.15 -3.08
C SER A 91 11.38 1.36 -3.67
N ALA A 92 12.52 2.00 -3.88
CA ALA A 92 13.73 1.35 -4.33
C ALA A 92 14.66 0.96 -3.17
N ARG A 93 14.12 0.86 -1.96
CA ARG A 93 14.81 0.37 -0.76
C ARG A 93 14.25 -0.99 -0.34
N CYS A 94 15.13 -1.99 -0.28
CA CYS A 94 14.76 -3.34 0.15
C CYS A 94 14.22 -3.33 1.60
N THR A 95 13.08 -3.96 1.82
CA THR A 95 12.42 -3.98 3.15
C THR A 95 13.15 -4.82 4.19
N HIS A 96 14.12 -5.66 3.78
CA HIS A 96 14.92 -6.42 4.73
C HIS A 96 15.83 -5.51 5.58
N LEU A 97 16.77 -4.79 4.94
CA LEU A 97 17.75 -3.91 5.62
C LEU A 97 18.12 -2.68 4.77
N GLY A 98 17.17 -2.14 4.02
CA GLY A 98 17.36 -0.91 3.25
C GLY A 98 18.40 -0.98 2.13
N GLY A 99 18.69 -2.19 1.62
CA GLY A 99 19.61 -2.32 0.49
C GLY A 99 19.09 -1.61 -0.75
N PRO A 100 19.96 -1.01 -1.58
CA PRO A 100 19.54 -0.33 -2.81
C PRO A 100 19.01 -1.34 -3.83
N LEU A 101 17.94 -0.96 -4.53
CA LEU A 101 17.34 -1.75 -5.60
C LEU A 101 17.41 -1.04 -6.95
N GLU A 102 18.02 0.16 -6.98
CA GLU A 102 18.27 0.90 -8.21
C GLU A 102 19.13 0.04 -9.16
N GLY A 103 18.70 -0.06 -10.42
CA GLY A 103 19.36 -0.89 -11.43
C GLY A 103 19.06 -2.39 -11.34
N ALA A 104 18.25 -2.84 -10.37
CA ALA A 104 17.91 -4.26 -10.21
C ALA A 104 16.52 -4.62 -10.77
N PHE A 105 15.95 -3.80 -11.66
CA PHE A 105 14.68 -4.09 -12.30
C PHE A 105 14.86 -5.14 -13.41
N ASP A 106 14.12 -6.24 -13.31
CA ASP A 106 14.02 -7.31 -14.29
C ASP A 106 12.70 -7.14 -15.07
N ALA A 107 12.81 -6.53 -16.25
CA ALA A 107 11.65 -6.26 -17.09
C ALA A 107 11.02 -7.55 -17.69
N ALA A 108 11.80 -8.61 -17.88
CA ALA A 108 11.30 -9.85 -18.46
C ALA A 108 10.36 -10.60 -17.48
N ASN A 109 10.65 -10.49 -16.19
CA ASN A 109 9.89 -11.18 -15.15
C ASN A 109 9.04 -10.24 -14.28
N GLN A 110 9.03 -8.94 -14.54
CA GLN A 110 8.35 -7.88 -13.76
C GLN A 110 8.74 -7.90 -12.28
N LEU A 111 10.02 -8.13 -12.00
CA LEU A 111 10.57 -8.20 -10.65
C LEU A 111 11.46 -7.00 -10.34
N LEU A 112 11.54 -6.62 -9.07
CA LEU A 112 12.58 -5.74 -8.56
C LEU A 112 13.49 -6.53 -7.62
N GLY A 113 14.76 -6.57 -7.93
CA GLY A 113 15.78 -7.41 -7.31
C GLY A 113 16.51 -8.28 -8.35
N PRO A 114 17.50 -9.09 -7.93
CA PRO A 114 17.83 -9.41 -6.54
C PRO A 114 18.51 -8.25 -5.79
N CYS A 115 18.12 -8.04 -4.54
CA CYS A 115 18.81 -7.08 -3.68
C CYS A 115 20.28 -7.49 -3.53
N PRO A 116 21.26 -6.57 -3.73
CA PRO A 116 22.67 -6.93 -3.70
C PRO A 116 23.18 -7.39 -2.33
N ARG A 117 22.42 -7.12 -1.25
CA ARG A 117 22.81 -7.52 0.10
C ARG A 117 22.44 -8.98 0.42
N HIS A 118 21.17 -9.37 0.19
CA HIS A 118 20.64 -10.67 0.63
C HIS A 118 19.68 -11.29 -0.38
N LEU A 119 19.83 -10.94 -1.66
CA LEU A 119 19.18 -11.55 -2.81
C LEU A 119 17.64 -11.56 -2.81
N THR A 120 17.01 -10.68 -2.01
CA THR A 120 15.54 -10.56 -2.00
C THR A 120 15.04 -10.06 -3.35
N ARG A 121 13.96 -10.68 -3.86
CA ARG A 121 13.23 -10.30 -5.07
C ARG A 121 11.77 -10.03 -4.74
N PHE A 122 11.19 -9.05 -5.42
CA PHE A 122 9.82 -8.59 -5.22
C PHE A 122 9.03 -8.67 -6.53
N ASP A 123 7.82 -9.22 -6.48
CA ASP A 123 6.89 -9.30 -7.63
C ASP A 123 6.09 -8.00 -7.72
N LEU A 124 6.34 -7.22 -8.76
CA LEU A 124 5.70 -5.93 -8.98
C LEU A 124 4.26 -6.03 -9.51
N THR A 125 3.89 -7.19 -10.04
CA THR A 125 2.51 -7.44 -10.50
C THR A 125 1.55 -7.68 -9.33
N ARG A 126 2.08 -8.05 -8.16
CA ARG A 126 1.33 -8.43 -6.96
C ARG A 126 1.69 -7.57 -5.75
N HIS A 127 1.55 -6.25 -5.89
CA HIS A 127 1.80 -5.30 -4.78
C HIS A 127 3.19 -5.42 -4.13
N GLY A 128 4.21 -5.81 -4.89
CA GLY A 128 5.57 -5.92 -4.38
C GLY A 128 5.76 -7.04 -3.35
N VAL A 129 4.98 -8.14 -3.41
CA VAL A 129 5.19 -9.27 -2.50
C VAL A 129 6.57 -9.88 -2.67
N VAL A 130 7.12 -10.40 -1.58
CA VAL A 130 8.41 -11.08 -1.59
C VAL A 130 8.26 -12.40 -2.35
N LEU A 131 9.04 -12.56 -3.42
CA LEU A 131 9.12 -13.80 -4.18
C LEU A 131 10.18 -14.74 -3.62
N SER A 132 11.33 -14.19 -3.20
CA SER A 132 12.43 -14.95 -2.62
C SER A 132 13.34 -14.04 -1.79
N GLY A 133 14.18 -14.63 -0.94
CA GLY A 133 15.16 -13.93 -0.12
C GLY A 133 14.70 -13.71 1.32
N HIS A 134 15.29 -12.73 2.01
CA HIS A 134 15.20 -12.59 3.46
C HIS A 134 14.18 -11.55 3.94
N ALA A 135 13.60 -10.73 3.05
CA ALA A 135 12.56 -9.79 3.45
C ALA A 135 11.29 -10.53 3.88
N THR A 136 10.61 -10.00 4.90
CA THR A 136 9.35 -10.54 5.42
C THR A 136 8.15 -9.64 5.12
N GLN A 137 8.40 -8.48 4.53
CA GLN A 137 7.40 -7.48 4.16
C GLN A 137 7.45 -7.19 2.67
N ALA A 138 6.29 -6.98 2.07
CA ALA A 138 6.19 -6.52 0.70
C ALA A 138 6.92 -5.18 0.51
N LEU A 139 7.38 -4.94 -0.70
CA LEU A 139 7.99 -3.67 -1.07
C LEU A 139 6.93 -2.55 -1.01
N PRO A 140 7.19 -1.42 -0.33
CA PRO A 140 6.22 -0.34 -0.24
C PRO A 140 5.82 0.19 -1.62
N GLN A 141 4.51 0.17 -1.89
CA GLN A 141 3.95 0.65 -3.14
C GLN A 141 3.58 2.12 -3.03
N ILE A 142 4.03 2.92 -3.99
CA ILE A 142 3.63 4.32 -4.13
C ILE A 142 2.25 4.34 -4.76
N VAL A 143 1.32 5.03 -4.12
CA VAL A 143 -0.05 5.19 -4.64
C VAL A 143 -0.02 6.24 -5.73
N LEU A 144 -0.51 5.85 -6.90
CA LEU A 144 -0.56 6.70 -8.09
C LEU A 144 -1.99 7.12 -8.39
N GLU A 145 -2.13 8.35 -8.90
CA GLU A 145 -3.37 8.85 -9.49
C GLU A 145 -3.06 9.50 -10.85
N LEU A 146 -4.05 9.54 -11.74
CA LEU A 146 -3.93 10.22 -13.02
C LEU A 146 -4.68 11.56 -12.98
N ASP A 147 -4.02 12.61 -13.46
CA ASP A 147 -4.62 13.91 -13.75
C ASP A 147 -4.34 14.25 -15.21
N GLY A 148 -5.29 13.92 -16.07
CA GLY A 148 -5.10 13.95 -17.53
C GLY A 148 -3.94 13.04 -17.95
N ASP A 149 -2.88 13.63 -18.50
CA ASP A 149 -1.64 12.93 -18.90
C ASP A 149 -0.61 12.85 -17.75
N ALA A 150 -0.81 13.60 -16.66
CA ALA A 150 0.12 13.60 -15.55
C ALA A 150 -0.11 12.39 -14.63
N ILE A 151 0.98 11.76 -14.20
CA ILE A 151 0.98 10.70 -13.18
C ILE A 151 1.44 11.33 -11.87
N LEU A 152 0.57 11.28 -10.87
CA LEU A 152 0.80 11.86 -9.55
C LEU A 152 1.08 10.76 -8.54
N ALA A 153 2.15 10.89 -7.77
CA ALA A 153 2.36 10.14 -6.54
C ALA A 153 1.62 10.85 -5.40
N VAL A 154 0.68 10.16 -4.74
CA VAL A 154 -0.23 10.75 -3.75
C VAL A 154 -0.15 10.11 -2.37
N GLY A 155 0.63 9.05 -2.21
CA GLY A 155 0.77 8.36 -0.94
C GLY A 155 1.65 7.12 -1.04
N VAL A 156 1.84 6.46 0.10
CA VAL A 156 2.58 5.20 0.20
C VAL A 156 1.72 4.16 0.90
N GLN A 157 1.71 2.96 0.38
CA GLN A 157 1.18 1.78 1.03
C GLN A 157 2.35 0.92 1.54
N GLY A 158 2.46 0.79 2.86
CA GLY A 158 3.59 0.13 3.53
C GLY A 158 4.55 1.12 4.19
N LEU A 159 5.61 0.61 4.80
CA LEU A 159 6.61 1.40 5.52
C LEU A 159 7.89 1.50 4.68
N VAL A 160 8.23 2.69 4.25
CA VAL A 160 9.46 2.94 3.49
C VAL A 160 10.66 2.88 4.42
N PHE A 161 11.64 2.05 4.08
CA PHE A 161 12.88 1.95 4.85
C PHE A 161 13.64 3.29 4.85
N GLY A 162 13.95 3.78 6.05
CA GLY A 162 14.62 5.08 6.21
C GLY A 162 13.68 6.29 6.21
N ASP A 163 12.37 6.09 6.07
CA ASP A 163 11.38 7.13 6.30
C ASP A 163 11.00 7.19 7.79
N GLY A 164 12.01 7.49 8.64
CA GLY A 164 11.74 7.90 9.99
C GLY A 164 11.09 9.28 9.92
N ALA A 165 9.76 9.35 9.94
CA ALA A 165 9.10 10.60 10.21
C ALA A 165 9.67 11.14 11.51
N ALA A 166 10.31 12.32 11.44
CA ALA A 166 10.62 13.08 12.63
C ALA A 166 9.28 13.45 13.27
N HIS A 167 8.80 12.58 14.17
CA HIS A 167 7.77 12.94 15.11
C HIS A 167 8.43 13.87 16.12
N GLY A 168 8.48 15.15 15.78
CA GLY A 168 8.78 16.24 16.66
C GLY A 168 7.50 16.99 16.98
#